data_e7fe43704c5af32741a00d30a5f047ca
#
_entry.id   e7fe43704c5af32741a00d30a5f047ca
#
_cell.length_a   1.000
_cell.length_b   1.000
_cell.length_c   1.000
_cell.angle_alpha   90.00
_cell.angle_beta   90.00
_cell.angle_gamma   90.00
#
_symmetry.space_group_name_H-M   'P 1'
#
loop_
_entity.id
_entity.type
_entity.pdbx_description
1 polymer ?
#
loop_
_entity_poly.entity_id
_entity_poly.type
_entity_poly.pdbx_seq_one_letter_code
_entity_poly.pdbx_strand_id
1 'polypeptide(L)'
;MIVGLAVLSSNTNVYSQKKSKKNSVTFEKVLHESVEYREIGPFRGGRSAAVVGVPGNPKLFYFGATGGGVWKTEDGGETYENISDGYFGGSIGSIAIAKNDPNVIYIGGGEVTIRGNVSSGYGVFKTVDAGKTWTFSGLPNSRHIPRIVIDPNNNDIVYAAVL
;
A
#
# COMPACT_ATOMS: atom_id res chain seq x y z
N MET A 1 -9.39 -29.04 -83.09
CA MET A 1 -9.72 -29.97 -81.99
C MET A 1 -9.30 -29.28 -80.69
N ILE A 2 -10.24 -28.57 -80.04
CA ILE A 2 -9.99 -27.80 -78.84
C ILE A 2 -10.52 -28.57 -77.66
N VAL A 3 -9.61 -29.01 -76.79
CA VAL A 3 -9.95 -29.71 -75.56
C VAL A 3 -10.15 -28.73 -74.50
N GLY A 4 -11.38 -28.54 -74.00
CA GLY A 4 -11.71 -27.67 -72.88
C GLY A 4 -11.49 -28.41 -71.57
N LEU A 5 -10.67 -27.77 -70.70
CA LEU A 5 -10.43 -28.27 -69.35
C LEU A 5 -11.46 -27.60 -68.42
N ALA A 6 -12.39 -28.37 -67.88
CA ALA A 6 -13.32 -27.91 -66.85
C ALA A 6 -12.67 -27.97 -65.47
N VAL A 7 -12.50 -26.84 -64.83
CA VAL A 7 -12.04 -26.77 -63.44
C VAL A 7 -13.27 -26.77 -62.52
N LEU A 8 -13.47 -27.87 -61.81
CA LEU A 8 -14.47 -27.99 -60.74
C LEU A 8 -13.91 -27.34 -59.47
N SER A 9 -14.41 -26.15 -59.11
CA SER A 9 -14.13 -25.50 -57.82
C SER A 9 -15.04 -26.09 -56.73
N SER A 10 -14.49 -26.92 -55.86
CA SER A 10 -15.21 -27.38 -54.66
C SER A 10 -15.14 -26.27 -53.58
N ASN A 11 -16.25 -25.64 -53.31
CA ASN A 11 -16.39 -24.72 -52.14
C ASN A 11 -16.46 -25.56 -50.88
N THR A 12 -15.33 -25.65 -50.15
CA THR A 12 -15.30 -26.17 -48.78
C THR A 12 -15.59 -25.03 -47.81
N ASN A 13 -16.79 -25.01 -47.24
CA ASN A 13 -17.11 -24.14 -46.14
C ASN A 13 -16.34 -24.57 -44.88
N VAL A 14 -15.27 -23.85 -44.56
CA VAL A 14 -14.55 -24.05 -43.31
C VAL A 14 -15.32 -23.36 -42.20
N TYR A 15 -16.06 -24.14 -41.42
CA TYR A 15 -16.68 -23.65 -40.19
C TYR A 15 -15.58 -23.50 -39.11
N SER A 16 -15.18 -22.27 -38.85
CA SER A 16 -14.34 -21.95 -37.70
C SER A 16 -15.14 -22.19 -36.41
N GLN A 17 -14.80 -23.22 -35.68
CA GLN A 17 -15.34 -23.40 -34.32
C GLN A 17 -14.84 -22.30 -33.42
N LYS A 18 -15.74 -21.42 -33.04
CA LYS A 18 -15.51 -20.39 -31.99
C LYS A 18 -15.18 -21.15 -30.71
N LYS A 19 -13.89 -21.18 -30.30
CA LYS A 19 -13.49 -21.68 -28.97
C LYS A 19 -14.20 -20.87 -27.92
N SER A 20 -15.23 -21.43 -27.30
CA SER A 20 -15.80 -20.94 -26.08
C SER A 20 -14.68 -20.86 -25.04
N LYS A 21 -14.32 -19.64 -24.57
CA LYS A 21 -13.50 -19.47 -23.39
C LYS A 21 -14.32 -20.02 -22.21
N LYS A 22 -14.15 -21.28 -21.88
CA LYS A 22 -14.50 -21.76 -20.55
C LYS A 22 -13.64 -20.98 -19.58
N ASN A 23 -14.27 -20.12 -18.77
CA ASN A 23 -13.65 -19.60 -17.57
C ASN A 23 -13.36 -20.80 -16.65
N SER A 24 -12.22 -21.42 -16.84
CA SER A 24 -11.74 -22.43 -15.89
C SER A 24 -11.36 -21.65 -14.63
N VAL A 25 -12.23 -21.67 -13.65
CA VAL A 25 -11.87 -21.31 -12.29
C VAL A 25 -10.80 -22.33 -11.90
N THR A 26 -9.55 -21.88 -11.83
CA THR A 26 -8.44 -22.74 -11.43
C THR A 26 -8.64 -23.15 -9.98
N PHE A 27 -8.34 -24.40 -9.66
CA PHE A 27 -8.40 -24.94 -8.30
C PHE A 27 -7.64 -24.06 -7.29
N GLU A 28 -6.50 -23.49 -7.70
CA GLU A 28 -5.73 -22.52 -6.93
C GLU A 28 -6.55 -21.27 -6.54
N LYS A 29 -7.32 -20.71 -7.47
CA LYS A 29 -8.13 -19.52 -7.18
C LYS A 29 -9.22 -19.81 -6.15
N VAL A 30 -9.90 -20.96 -6.27
CA VAL A 30 -10.92 -21.38 -5.30
C VAL A 30 -10.28 -21.63 -3.93
N LEU A 31 -9.09 -22.20 -3.89
CA LEU A 31 -8.37 -22.47 -2.65
C LEU A 31 -7.97 -21.17 -1.95
N HIS A 32 -7.46 -20.19 -2.68
CA HIS A 32 -7.10 -18.87 -2.14
C HIS A 32 -8.31 -18.09 -1.63
N GLU A 33 -9.45 -18.17 -2.32
CA GLU A 33 -10.68 -17.49 -1.92
C GLU A 33 -11.38 -18.16 -0.71
N SER A 34 -11.07 -19.43 -0.41
CA SER A 34 -11.67 -20.18 0.71
C SER A 34 -10.81 -20.23 1.97
N VAL A 35 -9.59 -19.64 1.93
CA VAL A 35 -8.69 -19.61 3.09
C VAL A 35 -8.82 -18.28 3.81
N GLU A 36 -9.30 -18.32 5.04
CA GLU A 36 -9.28 -17.18 5.94
C GLU A 36 -8.10 -17.32 6.92
N TYR A 37 -7.27 -16.28 6.96
CA TYR A 37 -6.18 -16.22 7.94
C TYR A 37 -6.67 -15.58 9.22
N ARG A 38 -6.43 -16.24 10.33
CA ARG A 38 -6.68 -15.66 11.63
C ARG A 38 -5.39 -15.69 12.45
N GLU A 39 -5.11 -14.62 13.14
CA GLU A 39 -4.00 -14.55 14.07
C GLU A 39 -4.32 -15.37 15.33
N ILE A 40 -3.48 -16.33 15.64
CA ILE A 40 -3.65 -17.21 16.81
C ILE A 40 -2.62 -16.96 17.91
N GLY A 41 -1.77 -15.93 17.73
CA GLY A 41 -0.69 -15.58 18.66
C GLY A 41 0.57 -16.46 18.51
N PRO A 42 1.55 -16.27 19.41
CA PRO A 42 1.53 -15.33 20.52
C PRO A 42 1.51 -13.86 20.04
N PHE A 43 0.61 -13.08 20.59
CA PHE A 43 0.52 -11.66 20.29
C PHE A 43 1.74 -10.95 20.87
N ARG A 44 2.55 -10.37 20.01
CA ARG A 44 3.73 -9.60 20.40
C ARG A 44 3.54 -8.17 19.96
N GLY A 45 3.80 -7.22 20.87
CA GLY A 45 4.07 -5.85 20.50
C GLY A 45 5.31 -5.80 19.61
N GLY A 46 5.19 -5.22 18.42
CA GLY A 46 6.29 -5.00 17.50
C GLY A 46 7.12 -3.77 17.90
N ARG A 47 8.13 -3.46 17.08
CA ARG A 47 8.85 -2.20 17.19
C ARG A 47 8.02 -1.07 16.58
N SER A 48 8.06 0.11 17.19
CA SER A 48 7.56 1.35 16.61
C SER A 48 8.72 2.31 16.47
N ALA A 49 8.89 2.88 15.29
CA ALA A 49 9.96 3.83 15.01
C ALA A 49 9.46 5.27 14.87
N ALA A 50 8.17 5.45 14.64
CA ALA A 50 7.56 6.74 14.44
C ALA A 50 6.33 6.93 15.33
N VAL A 51 6.19 8.11 15.89
CA VAL A 51 5.01 8.53 16.66
C VAL A 51 4.78 10.02 16.47
N VAL A 52 3.51 10.41 16.38
CA VAL A 52 3.12 11.83 16.30
C VAL A 52 1.75 12.04 16.93
N GLY A 53 1.62 13.08 17.74
CA GLY A 53 0.35 13.55 18.30
C GLY A 53 -0.21 14.73 17.53
N VAL A 54 -1.52 14.95 17.65
CA VAL A 54 -2.20 16.10 17.04
C VAL A 54 -2.28 17.23 18.07
N PRO A 55 -1.68 18.40 17.81
CA PRO A 55 -1.76 19.55 18.70
C PRO A 55 -3.21 19.92 19.01
N GLY A 56 -3.52 20.12 20.29
CA GLY A 56 -4.88 20.45 20.73
C GLY A 56 -5.83 19.26 20.89
N ASN A 57 -5.43 18.05 20.49
CA ASN A 57 -6.20 16.84 20.71
C ASN A 57 -5.34 15.74 21.37
N PRO A 58 -5.31 15.66 22.71
CA PRO A 58 -4.44 14.75 23.43
C PRO A 58 -4.84 13.27 23.29
N LYS A 59 -6.02 12.99 22.76
CA LYS A 59 -6.49 11.61 22.52
C LYS A 59 -6.17 11.10 21.14
N LEU A 60 -5.84 12.00 20.19
CA LEU A 60 -5.55 11.62 18.81
C LEU A 60 -4.04 11.57 18.57
N PHE A 61 -3.56 10.40 18.26
CA PHE A 61 -2.18 10.23 17.80
C PHE A 61 -2.02 9.02 16.87
N TYR A 62 -0.89 9.00 16.21
CA TYR A 62 -0.54 7.99 15.23
C TYR A 62 0.82 7.39 15.59
N PHE A 63 0.99 6.11 15.30
CA PHE A 63 2.30 5.49 15.34
C PHE A 63 2.56 4.64 14.11
N GLY A 64 3.85 4.54 13.74
CA GLY A 64 4.34 3.70 12.65
C GLY A 64 5.01 2.46 13.20
N ALA A 65 4.49 1.30 12.84
CA ALA A 65 5.01 0.01 13.25
C ALA A 65 6.07 -0.49 12.27
N THR A 66 7.01 -1.29 12.76
CA THR A 66 7.94 -2.03 11.93
C THR A 66 7.23 -3.27 11.37
N GLY A 67 6.98 -3.24 10.05
CA GLY A 67 6.26 -4.30 9.35
C GLY A 67 4.75 -4.30 9.55
N GLY A 68 4.19 -3.28 10.23
CA GLY A 68 2.75 -3.22 10.56
C GLY A 68 2.03 -1.96 10.10
N GLY A 69 2.67 -1.12 9.26
CA GLY A 69 2.03 0.08 8.72
C GLY A 69 1.77 1.17 9.76
N VAL A 70 0.75 1.98 9.49
CA VAL A 70 0.35 3.13 10.32
C VAL A 70 -0.90 2.81 11.12
N TRP A 71 -0.84 3.13 12.41
CA TRP A 71 -1.93 2.92 13.37
C TRP A 71 -2.37 4.25 13.95
N LYS A 72 -3.67 4.39 14.16
CA LYS A 72 -4.34 5.57 14.71
C LYS A 72 -5.09 5.20 15.97
N THR A 73 -5.06 6.10 16.96
CA THR A 73 -5.96 6.07 18.13
C THR A 73 -6.68 7.39 18.23
N GLU A 74 -7.94 7.36 18.68
CA GLU A 74 -8.78 8.55 18.94
C GLU A 74 -9.22 8.63 20.40
N ASP A 75 -8.86 7.65 21.20
CA ASP A 75 -9.27 7.50 22.61
C ASP A 75 -8.10 7.59 23.61
N GLY A 76 -6.92 7.98 23.14
CA GLY A 76 -5.74 8.13 23.99
C GLY A 76 -4.94 6.84 24.13
N GLY A 77 -5.15 5.86 23.25
CA GLY A 77 -4.39 4.63 23.18
C GLY A 77 -5.11 3.41 23.78
N GLU A 78 -6.40 3.54 24.11
CA GLU A 78 -7.21 2.40 24.55
C GLU A 78 -7.49 1.45 23.38
N THR A 79 -7.78 2.00 22.20
CA THR A 79 -7.97 1.24 20.97
C THR A 79 -7.15 1.81 19.81
N TYR A 80 -6.83 0.95 18.84
CA TYR A 80 -6.06 1.32 17.65
C TYR A 80 -6.68 0.73 16.40
N GLU A 81 -6.67 1.52 15.33
CA GLU A 81 -7.07 1.13 13.99
C GLU A 81 -5.86 1.19 13.04
N ASN A 82 -5.66 0.17 12.22
CA ASN A 82 -4.71 0.25 11.12
C ASN A 82 -5.33 1.03 9.97
N ILE A 83 -4.70 2.16 9.62
CA ILE A 83 -5.19 3.07 8.58
C ILE A 83 -4.39 3.00 7.27
N SER A 84 -3.43 2.09 7.18
CA SER A 84 -2.58 1.91 6.00
C SER A 84 -2.87 0.64 5.22
N ASP A 85 -3.63 -0.30 5.78
CA ASP A 85 -3.97 -1.56 5.12
C ASP A 85 -4.75 -1.29 3.82
N GLY A 86 -4.38 -2.02 2.77
CA GLY A 86 -4.95 -1.82 1.44
C GLY A 86 -4.29 -0.71 0.60
N TYR A 87 -3.45 0.14 1.19
CA TYR A 87 -2.70 1.19 0.48
C TYR A 87 -1.21 0.88 0.40
N PHE A 88 -0.61 0.62 1.54
CA PHE A 88 0.79 0.22 1.65
C PHE A 88 1.00 -0.55 2.95
N GLY A 89 2.00 -1.41 2.92
CA GLY A 89 2.45 -2.15 4.09
C GLY A 89 3.89 -1.82 4.45
N GLY A 90 4.43 -2.62 5.34
CA GLY A 90 5.84 -2.57 5.69
C GLY A 90 6.14 -1.66 6.87
N SER A 91 7.41 -1.26 6.94
CA SER A 91 7.94 -0.50 8.07
C SER A 91 7.80 1.00 7.83
N ILE A 92 7.41 1.72 8.88
CA ILE A 92 7.26 3.17 8.87
C ILE A 92 8.38 3.78 9.70
N GLY A 93 9.18 4.64 9.05
CA GLY A 93 10.32 5.32 9.66
C GLY A 93 9.98 6.69 10.24
N SER A 94 9.03 7.38 9.65
CA SER A 94 8.61 8.71 10.10
C SER A 94 7.15 9.01 9.77
N ILE A 95 6.53 9.82 10.62
CA ILE A 95 5.18 10.38 10.41
C ILE A 95 5.25 11.87 10.74
N ALA A 96 4.65 12.70 9.90
CA ALA A 96 4.52 14.13 10.12
C ALA A 96 3.08 14.58 9.83
N ILE A 97 2.53 15.41 10.71
CA ILE A 97 1.20 16.02 10.58
C ILE A 97 1.39 17.51 10.33
N ALA A 98 0.63 18.08 9.40
CA ALA A 98 0.65 19.50 9.14
C ALA A 98 0.06 20.28 10.32
N LYS A 99 0.76 21.35 10.72
CA LYS A 99 0.40 22.14 11.91
C LYS A 99 -0.95 22.85 11.78
N ASN A 100 -1.26 23.31 10.57
CA ASN A 100 -2.44 24.12 10.25
C ASN A 100 -3.61 23.29 9.70
N ASP A 101 -3.39 22.01 9.36
CA ASP A 101 -4.43 21.06 8.94
C ASP A 101 -4.09 19.63 9.36
N PRO A 102 -4.67 19.12 10.46
CA PRO A 102 -4.37 17.79 10.96
C PRO A 102 -4.85 16.64 10.05
N ASN A 103 -5.62 16.94 9.00
CA ASN A 103 -5.98 15.94 7.99
C ASN A 103 -4.83 15.64 7.03
N VAL A 104 -3.86 16.56 6.93
CA VAL A 104 -2.69 16.38 6.05
C VAL A 104 -1.57 15.70 6.82
N ILE A 105 -1.26 14.47 6.42
CA ILE A 105 -0.23 13.64 7.05
C ILE A 105 0.69 13.10 5.96
N TYR A 106 1.98 13.10 6.24
CA TYR A 106 2.99 12.43 5.42
C TYR A 106 3.66 11.31 6.21
N ILE A 107 3.90 10.19 5.56
CA ILE A 107 4.68 9.09 6.13
C ILE A 107 5.88 8.77 5.25
N GLY A 108 6.96 8.38 5.89
CA GLY A 108 8.16 7.86 5.25
C GLY A 108 8.35 6.39 5.59
N GLY A 109 8.56 5.58 4.54
CA GLY A 109 8.79 4.16 4.69
C GLY A 109 10.19 3.81 5.17
N GLY A 110 10.33 2.61 5.70
CA GLY A 110 11.61 2.01 6.11
C GLY A 110 11.92 2.13 7.59
N GLU A 111 12.44 1.07 8.16
CA GLU A 111 12.82 1.02 9.58
C GLU A 111 14.08 1.87 9.83
N VAL A 112 14.09 2.68 10.88
CA VAL A 112 15.17 3.64 11.18
C VAL A 112 15.96 3.30 12.44
N THR A 113 15.77 2.12 12.98
CA THR A 113 16.50 1.65 14.16
C THR A 113 17.91 1.19 13.81
N ILE A 114 18.88 1.37 14.72
CA ILE A 114 20.25 0.87 14.55
C ILE A 114 20.26 -0.63 14.82
N ARG A 115 20.14 -1.41 13.76
CA ARG A 115 20.12 -2.88 13.81
C ARG A 115 20.71 -3.49 12.55
N GLY A 116 21.11 -4.77 12.63
CA GLY A 116 21.60 -5.51 11.47
C GLY A 116 20.52 -6.01 10.50
N ASN A 117 19.25 -6.00 10.91
CA ASN A 117 18.12 -6.49 10.12
C ASN A 117 16.99 -5.46 10.05
N VAL A 118 17.24 -4.33 9.42
CA VAL A 118 16.25 -3.26 9.20
C VAL A 118 15.51 -3.48 7.88
N SER A 119 14.19 -3.28 7.91
CA SER A 119 13.34 -3.43 6.73
C SER A 119 13.31 -2.14 5.91
N SER A 120 13.50 -2.27 4.60
CA SER A 120 13.38 -1.17 3.66
C SER A 120 11.92 -0.70 3.51
N GLY A 121 11.76 0.57 3.20
CA GLY A 121 10.48 1.16 2.84
C GLY A 121 10.31 1.32 1.33
N TYR A 122 9.24 2.00 0.94
CA TYR A 122 8.82 2.18 -0.45
C TYR A 122 8.52 3.65 -0.80
N GLY A 123 9.18 4.59 -0.13
CA GLY A 123 9.01 6.00 -0.40
C GLY A 123 8.12 6.74 0.58
N VAL A 124 7.52 7.84 0.08
CA VAL A 124 6.66 8.74 0.85
C VAL A 124 5.21 8.57 0.41
N PHE A 125 4.30 8.54 1.37
CA PHE A 125 2.86 8.57 1.13
C PHE A 125 2.23 9.78 1.83
N LYS A 126 1.15 10.31 1.26
CA LYS A 126 0.40 11.46 1.75
C LYS A 126 -1.07 11.10 1.91
N THR A 127 -1.68 11.60 2.95
CA THR A 127 -3.15 11.69 3.10
C THR A 127 -3.56 13.14 3.29
N VAL A 128 -4.80 13.46 2.90
CA VAL A 128 -5.44 14.77 3.13
C VAL A 128 -6.79 14.62 3.86
N ASP A 129 -7.05 13.44 4.37
CA ASP A 129 -8.29 13.05 5.03
C ASP A 129 -8.09 12.27 6.33
N ALA A 130 -6.98 12.57 7.04
CA ALA A 130 -6.59 11.95 8.32
C ALA A 130 -6.39 10.43 8.24
N GLY A 131 -5.92 9.95 7.09
CA GLY A 131 -5.57 8.54 6.88
C GLY A 131 -6.69 7.65 6.34
N LYS A 132 -7.82 8.23 5.91
CA LYS A 132 -8.89 7.45 5.25
C LYS A 132 -8.46 6.97 3.86
N THR A 133 -7.73 7.81 3.13
CA THR A 133 -7.13 7.47 1.84
C THR A 133 -5.67 7.92 1.79
N TRP A 134 -4.85 7.19 1.03
CA TRP A 134 -3.44 7.49 0.87
C TRP A 134 -3.03 7.53 -0.59
N THR A 135 -2.15 8.46 -0.91
CA THR A 135 -1.54 8.59 -2.23
C THR A 135 -0.02 8.51 -2.13
N PHE A 136 0.59 7.85 -3.09
CA PHE A 136 2.05 7.81 -3.20
C PHE A 136 2.57 9.21 -3.59
N SER A 137 3.56 9.73 -2.84
CA SER A 137 4.10 11.09 -3.00
C SER A 137 5.55 11.15 -3.46
N GLY A 138 6.16 10.00 -3.80
CA GLY A 138 7.49 9.97 -4.41
C GLY A 138 8.56 9.26 -3.61
N LEU A 139 9.81 9.41 -4.04
CA LEU A 139 11.00 8.74 -3.50
C LEU A 139 10.94 7.21 -3.52
N PRO A 140 10.56 6.57 -4.65
CA PRO A 140 10.33 5.11 -4.73
C PRO A 140 11.57 4.28 -4.43
N ASN A 141 12.76 4.84 -4.60
CA ASN A 141 14.03 4.16 -4.39
C ASN A 141 14.63 4.40 -3.00
N SER A 142 13.95 5.19 -2.15
CA SER A 142 14.41 5.40 -0.77
C SER A 142 14.19 4.12 0.04
N ARG A 143 15.22 3.73 0.80
CA ARG A 143 15.13 2.57 1.69
C ARG A 143 14.63 2.95 3.07
N HIS A 144 15.10 4.07 3.57
CA HIS A 144 14.80 4.53 4.93
C HIS A 144 14.56 6.03 4.93
N ILE A 145 13.44 6.46 5.51
CA ILE A 145 13.09 7.87 5.67
C ILE A 145 12.90 8.17 7.17
N PRO A 146 14.01 8.45 7.87
CA PRO A 146 14.00 8.63 9.32
C PRO A 146 13.30 9.90 9.79
N ARG A 147 13.16 10.88 8.94
CA ARG A 147 12.55 12.15 9.30
C ARG A 147 11.82 12.79 8.14
N ILE A 148 10.60 13.26 8.43
CA ILE A 148 9.84 14.17 7.57
C ILE A 148 9.47 15.41 8.41
N VAL A 149 9.59 16.57 7.77
CA VAL A 149 9.17 17.85 8.33
C VAL A 149 8.34 18.59 7.28
N ILE A 150 7.15 19.02 7.66
CA ILE A 150 6.25 19.81 6.81
C ILE A 150 6.47 21.28 7.13
N ASP A 151 6.56 22.13 6.10
CA ASP A 151 6.64 23.59 6.29
C ASP A 151 5.38 24.08 7.02
N PRO A 152 5.51 24.86 8.10
CA PRO A 152 4.38 25.27 8.90
C PRO A 152 3.42 26.26 8.20
N ASN A 153 3.85 26.85 7.08
CA ASN A 153 3.08 27.82 6.31
C ASN A 153 2.54 27.23 4.99
N ASN A 154 3.13 26.11 4.52
CA ASN A 154 2.72 25.47 3.28
C ASN A 154 2.82 23.95 3.39
N ASN A 155 1.66 23.27 3.46
CA ASN A 155 1.59 21.82 3.61
C ASN A 155 2.11 21.03 2.42
N ASP A 156 2.35 21.67 1.27
CA ASP A 156 2.91 21.03 0.08
C ASP A 156 4.45 21.11 0.02
N ILE A 157 5.07 21.86 0.95
CA ILE A 157 6.52 21.90 1.11
C ILE A 157 6.93 20.95 2.22
N VAL A 158 7.67 19.92 1.85
CA VAL A 158 8.07 18.83 2.75
C VAL A 158 9.55 18.54 2.60
N TYR A 159 10.23 18.45 3.72
CA TYR A 159 11.63 18.05 3.80
C TYR A 159 11.72 16.63 4.33
N ALA A 160 12.41 15.76 3.61
CA ALA A 160 12.63 14.38 4.00
C ALA A 160 14.14 14.08 4.09
N ALA A 161 14.57 13.52 5.22
CA ALA A 161 15.86 12.87 5.31
C ALA A 161 15.75 11.46 4.72
N VAL A 162 16.67 11.09 3.84
CA VAL A 162 16.60 9.85 3.06
C VAL A 162 17.93 9.12 3.08
N LEU A 163 17.88 7.80 3.25
CA LEU A 163 19.03 6.88 3.21
C LEU A 163 18.78 5.81 2.14
#